data_73b20d61111a21ef5235a68ee1091661
#
_entry.id   73b20d61111a21ef5235a68ee1091661
#
_cell.length_a   1.000
_cell.length_b   1.000
_cell.length_c   1.000
_cell.angle_alpha   90.00
_cell.angle_beta   90.00
_cell.angle_gamma   90.00
#
_symmetry.space_group_name_H-M   'P 1'
#
loop_
_entity.id
_entity.type
_entity.pdbx_description
1 polymer ?
#
loop_
_entity_poly.entity_id
_entity_poly.type
_entity_poly.pdbx_seq_one_letter_code
_entity_poly.pdbx_strand_id
1 'polypeptide(L)'
;MDVMETCGRLYIQKAQFSVILGKTHFNINRFPKNRLGFSNLSYRKPKNNVCCCSSSNVDEVFSVTSSSKSDVDYLGESTKGDLNVKKEQLEAFGIDGQETLKGPIEEIARMEAKEAEQLLGDLGIQDPFSTRQSPRGIFCTRTLNLRSISAIGYDMDYTLIHYNVKAWEGRAYDYCLDNLRSMGYPVDGLEFDPDLVIRGLVLDKERGNLVKADRFGYVKRAMHGTKMLSTRSVSEIYGRELVDLRNESRWEFLNTLFSVSEAVAFMQMVDRFDGGAIPSELGPLDYKGIYKAVGKALFRAHVEGQLKSEIMSKPECFVEPDPELPLALLDQKEAGKQMVLITNSDYHYTDSMMKHSFNRFLPNDMGWRDLFDMVIVSARKPEFFQMAHPMYEVVTEEGLMRPCFKTRPGGLYSGGSAQMVESSLKVQGDEILYVGDHIYTDVSQSKVHLRWRTALVCRELEEEYTALISSRGQRAALVELINQKELVGDLFNQLRLALQRRTKGRPAQTLAATNMDDQELTESMQKLLIVMQRLDVKIAPMLEADGEHFNKRWGYLSRAGLWDKSHLTRQIEKYADIYTSRVSNFLHYTPFMYFRSQEQTLAHDSYSYNSANVNGSAPDNLNGSPSL
;
A
#
# COMPACT_ATOMS: atom_id res chain seq x y z
N MET A 1 22.99 29.02 11.68
CA MET A 1 21.77 29.66 11.17
C MET A 1 21.26 28.99 9.89
N ASP A 2 22.13 28.45 9.05
CA ASP A 2 21.73 27.86 7.76
C ASP A 2 21.11 26.45 7.80
N VAL A 3 21.31 25.71 8.88
CA VAL A 3 20.74 24.35 9.05
C VAL A 3 19.24 24.39 9.41
N MET A 4 18.78 25.44 10.07
CA MET A 4 17.36 25.64 10.36
C MET A 4 16.51 26.00 9.14
N GLU A 5 17.09 26.66 8.14
CA GLU A 5 16.38 26.97 6.89
C GLU A 5 16.07 25.73 6.03
N THR A 6 16.83 24.67 6.17
CA THR A 6 16.74 23.51 5.30
C THR A 6 15.56 22.58 5.67
N CYS A 7 15.30 22.39 6.96
CA CYS A 7 14.10 21.66 7.42
C CYS A 7 12.81 22.46 7.15
N GLY A 8 12.90 23.80 7.27
CA GLY A 8 11.80 24.70 6.96
C GLY A 8 11.38 24.72 5.49
N ARG A 9 12.32 24.50 4.57
CA ARG A 9 12.02 24.52 3.12
C ARG A 9 11.24 23.30 2.63
N LEU A 10 11.36 22.14 3.28
CA LEU A 10 10.62 20.93 2.91
C LEU A 10 9.11 21.05 3.14
N TYR A 11 8.72 21.73 4.21
CA TYR A 11 7.30 22.00 4.48
C TYR A 11 6.80 23.22 3.70
N ILE A 12 7.65 24.25 3.51
CA ILE A 12 7.35 25.41 2.68
C ILE A 12 7.22 25.02 1.20
N GLN A 13 7.95 24.00 0.71
CA GLN A 13 7.78 23.50 -0.66
C GLN A 13 6.45 22.76 -0.84
N LYS A 14 5.92 22.04 0.16
CA LYS A 14 4.52 21.56 0.10
C LYS A 14 3.54 22.74 -0.07
N ALA A 15 3.78 23.87 0.58
CA ALA A 15 2.95 25.07 0.46
C ALA A 15 3.29 25.94 -0.77
N GLN A 16 4.54 25.94 -1.25
CA GLN A 16 4.98 26.73 -2.43
C GLN A 16 4.75 26.01 -3.76
N PHE A 17 4.74 24.66 -3.81
CA PHE A 17 4.33 23.94 -5.02
C PHE A 17 2.89 24.24 -5.40
N SER A 18 2.01 24.43 -4.42
CA SER A 18 0.63 24.90 -4.66
C SER A 18 0.57 26.33 -5.21
N VAL A 19 1.60 27.15 -4.95
CA VAL A 19 1.62 28.57 -5.35
C VAL A 19 2.37 28.79 -6.68
N ILE A 20 3.36 27.97 -7.01
CA ILE A 20 4.16 28.14 -8.25
C ILE A 20 3.45 27.57 -9.48
N LEU A 21 2.66 26.51 -9.36
CA LEU A 21 1.81 25.99 -10.46
C LEU A 21 0.57 26.86 -10.74
N GLY A 22 0.18 27.73 -9.81
CA GLY A 22 -0.93 28.68 -9.97
C GLY A 22 -0.60 29.98 -10.73
N LYS A 23 0.65 30.22 -11.14
CA LYS A 23 1.07 31.47 -11.77
C LYS A 23 1.52 31.39 -13.23
N THR A 24 1.27 30.34 -13.94
CA THR A 24 1.44 30.31 -15.40
C THR A 24 0.09 30.32 -16.13
N HIS A 25 -0.73 31.31 -15.85
CA HIS A 25 -1.71 31.78 -16.82
C HIS A 25 -0.97 32.66 -17.84
N PHE A 26 -0.53 32.06 -18.92
CA PHE A 26 -0.14 32.81 -20.11
C PHE A 26 -1.34 33.56 -20.66
N ASN A 27 -1.32 34.87 -20.47
CA ASN A 27 -2.28 35.81 -21.01
C ASN A 27 -2.00 35.97 -22.52
N ILE A 28 -2.67 35.19 -23.36
CA ILE A 28 -2.67 35.33 -24.81
C ILE A 28 -3.65 36.44 -25.16
N ASN A 29 -3.23 37.69 -25.04
CA ASN A 29 -3.82 38.82 -25.75
C ASN A 29 -2.90 40.03 -25.65
N ARG A 30 -1.95 40.14 -26.62
CA ARG A 30 -1.38 41.39 -27.16
C ARG A 30 -0.15 41.06 -28.00
N PHE A 31 -0.36 40.78 -29.28
CA PHE A 31 0.61 41.16 -30.31
C PHE A 31 -0.10 41.80 -31.48
N PRO A 32 0.45 42.89 -32.06
CA PRO A 32 -0.18 43.67 -33.12
C PRO A 32 -0.02 42.97 -34.47
N LYS A 33 -1.08 43.12 -35.30
CA LYS A 33 -1.11 42.70 -36.69
C LYS A 33 -0.03 43.43 -37.49
N ASN A 34 0.89 42.69 -38.09
CA ASN A 34 1.54 43.14 -39.33
C ASN A 34 1.61 42.00 -40.34
N ARG A 35 1.11 42.29 -41.53
CA ARG A 35 1.05 41.47 -42.75
C ARG A 35 2.45 41.26 -43.33
N LEU A 36 2.64 40.09 -43.94
CA LEU A 36 3.35 39.76 -45.20
C LEU A 36 3.55 38.23 -45.20
N GLY A 37 2.90 37.43 -46.05
CA GLY A 37 3.23 37.20 -47.43
C GLY A 37 3.69 35.74 -47.63
N PHE A 38 2.76 34.87 -48.16
CA PHE A 38 2.96 33.66 -49.01
C PHE A 38 4.18 32.73 -48.82
N SER A 39 3.92 31.43 -48.52
CA SER A 39 4.07 30.39 -49.57
C SER A 39 3.64 29.01 -49.07
N ASN A 40 2.96 28.26 -49.91
CA ASN A 40 2.47 26.92 -49.81
C ASN A 40 3.56 25.87 -49.61
N LEU A 41 3.38 24.95 -48.68
CA LEU A 41 3.98 23.61 -48.75
C LEU A 41 2.99 22.57 -48.24
N SER A 42 2.64 21.69 -49.16
CA SER A 42 1.70 20.60 -49.10
C SER A 42 2.20 19.47 -48.20
N TYR A 43 1.40 19.06 -47.24
CA TYR A 43 1.59 17.80 -46.52
C TYR A 43 0.98 16.62 -47.32
N ARG A 44 1.80 15.67 -47.72
CA ARG A 44 1.40 14.36 -48.23
C ARG A 44 1.09 13.40 -47.09
N LYS A 45 -0.11 12.84 -47.11
CA LYS A 45 -0.50 11.67 -46.30
C LYS A 45 0.16 10.40 -46.89
N PRO A 46 0.63 9.43 -46.11
CA PRO A 46 0.93 8.10 -46.60
C PRO A 46 -0.36 7.26 -46.68
N LYS A 47 -0.51 6.56 -47.78
CA LYS A 47 -1.62 5.68 -48.11
C LYS A 47 -1.50 4.33 -47.38
N ASN A 48 -2.63 3.85 -46.87
CA ASN A 48 -2.86 2.45 -46.49
C ASN A 48 -2.70 1.54 -47.68
N ASN A 49 -1.91 0.47 -47.56
CA ASN A 49 -2.02 -0.70 -48.41
C ASN A 49 -2.53 -1.86 -47.57
N VAL A 50 -3.78 -2.22 -47.85
CA VAL A 50 -4.42 -3.48 -47.49
C VAL A 50 -3.95 -4.50 -48.51
N CYS A 51 -3.38 -5.62 -48.06
CA CYS A 51 -3.16 -6.79 -48.88
C CYS A 51 -3.93 -7.95 -48.26
N CYS A 52 -5.02 -8.33 -48.94
CA CYS A 52 -5.70 -9.60 -48.76
C CYS A 52 -4.88 -10.71 -49.42
N CYS A 53 -4.60 -11.79 -48.68
CA CYS A 53 -4.38 -13.09 -49.30
C CYS A 53 -5.04 -14.18 -48.47
N SER A 54 -5.77 -14.98 -49.15
CA SER A 54 -6.64 -16.08 -48.79
C SER A 54 -5.89 -17.35 -48.32
N SER A 55 -6.50 -18.01 -47.37
CA SER A 55 -6.63 -19.46 -47.10
C SER A 55 -5.59 -20.46 -47.63
N SER A 56 -4.98 -21.24 -46.71
CA SER A 56 -5.12 -22.71 -46.67
C SER A 56 -4.22 -23.38 -45.61
N ASN A 57 -4.80 -24.40 -44.93
CA ASN A 57 -4.21 -25.55 -44.20
C ASN A 57 -3.57 -25.28 -42.81
N VAL A 58 -4.30 -25.58 -41.80
CA VAL A 58 -4.44 -26.71 -40.85
C VAL A 58 -3.15 -27.52 -40.61
N ASP A 59 -2.89 -27.71 -39.31
CA ASP A 59 -1.94 -28.62 -38.66
C ASP A 59 -0.49 -28.15 -38.55
N GLU A 60 -0.24 -27.36 -37.51
CA GLU A 60 1.00 -27.50 -36.76
C GLU A 60 0.76 -27.30 -35.24
N VAL A 61 1.16 -28.32 -34.55
CA VAL A 61 1.11 -28.55 -33.10
C VAL A 61 1.70 -27.36 -32.37
N PHE A 62 0.91 -26.70 -31.51
CA PHE A 62 1.42 -25.73 -30.53
C PHE A 62 2.25 -26.45 -29.47
N SER A 63 3.54 -26.50 -29.66
CA SER A 63 4.49 -26.68 -28.56
C SER A 63 4.58 -25.34 -27.82
N VAL A 64 3.90 -25.24 -26.68
CA VAL A 64 4.09 -24.13 -25.73
C VAL A 64 5.44 -24.32 -25.06
N THR A 65 6.47 -23.78 -25.67
CA THR A 65 7.71 -23.46 -24.95
C THR A 65 7.56 -22.05 -24.41
N SER A 66 6.98 -21.92 -23.23
CA SER A 66 7.14 -20.74 -22.41
C SER A 66 8.55 -20.74 -21.80
N SER A 67 9.54 -20.43 -22.60
CA SER A 67 10.85 -20.07 -22.09
C SER A 67 10.81 -18.59 -21.76
N SER A 68 10.61 -18.26 -20.50
CA SER A 68 11.11 -17.03 -19.95
C SER A 68 12.64 -17.13 -19.94
N LYS A 69 13.26 -16.74 -21.04
CA LYS A 69 14.72 -16.66 -21.17
C LYS A 69 15.37 -15.68 -20.19
N SER A 70 14.59 -14.93 -19.42
CA SER A 70 15.09 -13.99 -18.43
C SER A 70 15.57 -14.63 -17.12
N ASP A 71 15.15 -15.87 -16.81
CA ASP A 71 15.55 -16.53 -15.56
C ASP A 71 16.75 -17.50 -15.70
N VAL A 72 17.21 -17.74 -16.91
CA VAL A 72 18.30 -18.69 -17.16
C VAL A 72 19.65 -18.01 -17.40
N ASP A 73 19.67 -16.76 -17.86
CA ASP A 73 20.94 -16.07 -18.18
C ASP A 73 21.67 -15.47 -16.96
N TYR A 74 21.04 -15.45 -15.75
CA TYR A 74 21.70 -15.02 -14.50
C TYR A 74 22.49 -16.14 -13.78
N LEU A 75 22.53 -17.35 -14.32
CA LEU A 75 23.38 -18.43 -13.83
C LEU A 75 24.73 -18.52 -14.56
N GLY A 76 25.03 -17.63 -15.45
CA GLY A 76 26.25 -17.61 -16.22
C GLY A 76 27.32 -16.74 -15.62
N GLU A 77 28.27 -17.35 -15.00
CA GLU A 77 29.63 -16.95 -14.55
C GLU A 77 29.89 -17.00 -13.04
N SER A 78 29.35 -18.01 -12.38
CA SER A 78 29.97 -18.53 -11.17
C SER A 78 30.85 -19.71 -11.58
N THR A 79 32.10 -19.55 -11.37
CA THR A 79 33.22 -20.44 -11.68
C THR A 79 32.88 -21.91 -11.92
N LYS A 80 33.38 -22.49 -13.02
CA LYS A 80 33.26 -23.92 -13.41
C LYS A 80 33.61 -24.93 -12.30
N GLY A 81 34.22 -24.49 -11.20
CA GLY A 81 34.49 -25.28 -10.02
C GLY A 81 33.29 -25.59 -9.14
N ASP A 82 32.37 -24.60 -8.94
CA ASP A 82 31.21 -24.77 -8.07
C ASP A 82 30.10 -25.65 -8.68
N LEU A 83 30.02 -25.70 -10.01
CA LEU A 83 29.06 -26.56 -10.69
C LEU A 83 29.41 -28.04 -10.63
N ASN A 84 30.70 -28.38 -10.63
CA ASN A 84 31.15 -29.76 -10.48
C ASN A 84 30.98 -30.28 -9.06
N VAL A 85 31.23 -29.46 -8.03
CA VAL A 85 30.98 -29.83 -6.63
C VAL A 85 29.48 -30.06 -6.38
N LYS A 86 28.60 -29.22 -6.95
CA LYS A 86 27.13 -29.43 -6.85
C LYS A 86 26.66 -30.69 -7.58
N LYS A 87 27.27 -31.03 -8.72
CA LYS A 87 26.91 -32.23 -9.48
C LYS A 87 27.28 -33.50 -8.74
N GLU A 88 28.48 -33.56 -8.18
CA GLU A 88 28.94 -34.69 -7.35
C GLU A 88 28.11 -34.83 -6.05
N GLN A 89 27.68 -33.71 -5.44
CA GLN A 89 26.78 -33.74 -4.27
C GLN A 89 25.40 -34.24 -4.62
N LEU A 90 24.82 -33.84 -5.75
CA LEU A 90 23.51 -34.31 -6.20
C LEU A 90 23.53 -35.80 -6.58
N GLU A 91 24.60 -36.26 -7.22
CA GLU A 91 24.82 -37.70 -7.53
C GLU A 91 25.01 -38.53 -6.23
N ALA A 92 25.61 -37.96 -5.19
CA ALA A 92 25.76 -38.61 -3.88
C ALA A 92 24.45 -38.78 -3.12
N PHE A 93 23.44 -37.95 -3.42
CA PHE A 93 22.06 -38.05 -2.89
C PHE A 93 21.14 -38.87 -3.79
N GLY A 94 21.65 -39.51 -4.87
CA GLY A 94 20.84 -40.32 -5.78
C GLY A 94 19.93 -39.51 -6.71
N ILE A 95 20.13 -38.21 -6.81
CA ILE A 95 19.39 -37.35 -7.71
C ILE A 95 20.07 -37.33 -9.07
N ASP A 96 19.61 -38.22 -9.97
CA ASP A 96 20.12 -38.25 -11.35
C ASP A 96 19.46 -37.07 -12.14
N GLY A 97 20.25 -36.04 -12.44
CA GLY A 97 19.82 -34.83 -13.10
C GLY A 97 19.38 -35.02 -14.58
N GLN A 98 19.15 -36.23 -15.05
CA GLN A 98 18.75 -36.57 -16.42
C GLN A 98 17.56 -37.52 -16.52
N GLU A 99 16.80 -37.79 -15.46
CA GLU A 99 15.51 -38.45 -15.66
C GLU A 99 14.57 -37.52 -16.46
N THR A 100 14.50 -37.80 -17.75
CA THR A 100 13.49 -37.23 -18.63
C THR A 100 12.12 -37.54 -18.03
N LEU A 101 11.38 -36.51 -17.64
CA LEU A 101 10.02 -36.53 -17.15
C LEU A 101 9.14 -37.40 -18.09
N LYS A 102 9.01 -38.69 -17.78
CA LYS A 102 8.16 -39.64 -18.54
C LYS A 102 6.88 -39.85 -17.72
N GLY A 103 5.85 -39.09 -18.06
CA GLY A 103 4.53 -39.22 -17.46
C GLY A 103 3.70 -37.95 -17.57
N PRO A 104 2.40 -37.99 -17.27
CA PRO A 104 1.59 -36.77 -17.16
C PRO A 104 2.18 -35.86 -16.06
N ILE A 105 2.26 -34.58 -16.34
CA ILE A 105 2.82 -33.57 -15.43
C ILE A 105 2.16 -33.62 -14.03
N GLU A 106 0.89 -33.96 -13.97
CA GLU A 106 0.12 -34.10 -12.74
C GLU A 106 0.60 -35.26 -11.86
N GLU A 107 1.02 -36.38 -12.48
CA GLU A 107 1.53 -37.55 -11.77
C GLU A 107 2.93 -37.28 -11.20
N ILE A 108 3.77 -36.65 -11.98
CA ILE A 108 5.11 -36.19 -11.57
C ILE A 108 4.96 -35.20 -10.41
N ALA A 109 4.10 -34.20 -10.54
CA ALA A 109 3.85 -33.21 -9.48
C ALA A 109 3.35 -33.85 -8.18
N ARG A 110 2.54 -34.92 -8.23
CA ARG A 110 2.09 -35.66 -7.05
C ARG A 110 3.22 -36.45 -6.40
N MET A 111 4.08 -37.07 -7.19
CA MET A 111 5.23 -37.81 -6.68
C MET A 111 6.21 -36.89 -5.96
N GLU A 112 6.58 -35.78 -6.60
CA GLU A 112 7.46 -34.77 -6.02
C GLU A 112 6.87 -34.14 -4.75
N ALA A 113 5.57 -33.82 -4.76
CA ALA A 113 4.89 -33.29 -3.59
C ALA A 113 4.92 -34.28 -2.41
N LYS A 114 4.70 -35.58 -2.68
CA LYS A 114 4.71 -36.62 -1.64
C LYS A 114 6.12 -36.83 -1.07
N GLU A 115 7.13 -36.79 -1.90
CA GLU A 115 8.52 -36.89 -1.48
C GLU A 115 8.94 -35.70 -0.62
N ALA A 116 8.54 -34.48 -1.02
CA ALA A 116 8.73 -33.28 -0.24
C ALA A 116 8.01 -33.31 1.11
N GLU A 117 6.75 -33.80 1.17
CA GLU A 117 6.02 -33.99 2.43
C GLU A 117 6.71 -35.00 3.34
N GLN A 118 7.21 -36.09 2.80
CA GLN A 118 7.94 -37.10 3.56
C GLN A 118 9.23 -36.51 4.15
N LEU A 119 9.99 -35.76 3.36
CA LEU A 119 11.20 -35.08 3.82
C LEU A 119 10.91 -34.08 4.93
N LEU A 120 9.84 -33.26 4.80
CA LEU A 120 9.41 -32.33 5.84
C LEU A 120 9.01 -33.06 7.13
N GLY A 121 8.32 -34.21 7.00
CA GLY A 121 7.99 -35.09 8.13
C GLY A 121 9.22 -35.66 8.84
N ASP A 122 10.19 -36.13 8.08
CA ASP A 122 11.46 -36.66 8.60
C ASP A 122 12.31 -35.59 9.32
N LEU A 123 12.20 -34.34 8.87
CA LEU A 123 12.81 -33.17 9.52
C LEU A 123 12.01 -32.64 10.72
N GLY A 124 10.83 -33.23 11.03
CA GLY A 124 9.96 -32.80 12.12
C GLY A 124 9.25 -31.45 11.88
N ILE A 125 9.18 -30.99 10.63
CA ILE A 125 8.54 -29.73 10.26
C ILE A 125 7.05 -29.97 9.98
N GLN A 126 6.19 -29.63 10.95
CA GLN A 126 4.74 -29.83 10.82
C GLN A 126 4.03 -28.75 10.00
N ASP A 127 4.50 -27.51 10.05
CA ASP A 127 3.91 -26.37 9.29
C ASP A 127 5.03 -25.42 8.82
N PRO A 128 5.58 -25.63 7.61
CA PRO A 128 6.65 -24.78 7.07
C PRO A 128 6.18 -23.37 6.69
N PHE A 129 4.85 -23.11 6.74
CA PHE A 129 4.26 -21.83 6.36
C PHE A 129 3.64 -21.05 7.52
N SER A 130 3.77 -21.54 8.76
CA SER A 130 3.18 -20.91 9.95
C SER A 130 3.56 -19.44 10.11
N THR A 131 4.80 -19.07 9.78
CA THR A 131 5.28 -17.69 9.82
C THR A 131 4.65 -16.79 8.76
N ARG A 132 4.20 -17.33 7.63
CA ARG A 132 3.57 -16.57 6.55
C ARG A 132 2.13 -16.14 6.86
N GLN A 133 1.47 -16.81 7.78
CA GLN A 133 0.09 -16.53 8.21
C GLN A 133 0.04 -15.81 9.57
N SER A 134 1.10 -15.12 9.94
CA SER A 134 1.21 -14.37 11.19
C SER A 134 0.89 -12.88 10.97
N PRO A 135 0.38 -12.16 11.99
CA PRO A 135 0.29 -10.70 11.96
C PRO A 135 1.63 -10.03 11.65
N ARG A 136 2.72 -10.72 11.97
CA ARG A 136 4.11 -10.33 11.71
C ARG A 136 4.70 -10.97 10.45
N GLY A 137 3.84 -11.36 9.50
CA GLY A 137 4.28 -11.89 8.21
C GLY A 137 4.79 -10.81 7.25
N ILE A 138 5.53 -11.25 6.23
CA ILE A 138 5.87 -10.45 5.06
C ILE A 138 4.95 -10.85 3.91
N PHE A 139 4.17 -9.90 3.42
CA PHE A 139 3.16 -10.11 2.38
C PHE A 139 3.70 -9.68 1.03
N CYS A 140 3.54 -10.52 0.01
CA CYS A 140 4.11 -10.31 -1.31
C CYS A 140 3.03 -9.91 -2.32
N THR A 141 3.17 -8.74 -2.92
CA THR A 141 2.33 -8.24 -4.03
C THR A 141 2.96 -8.55 -5.38
N ARG A 142 4.30 -8.50 -5.45
CA ARG A 142 5.08 -8.84 -6.63
C ARG A 142 6.30 -9.67 -6.20
N THR A 143 6.53 -10.77 -6.89
CA THR A 143 7.64 -11.69 -6.60
C THR A 143 8.97 -10.96 -6.37
N LEU A 144 9.63 -11.28 -5.27
CA LEU A 144 10.90 -10.71 -4.84
C LEU A 144 11.87 -11.81 -4.41
N ASN A 145 13.02 -11.85 -5.07
CA ASN A 145 14.12 -12.75 -4.70
C ASN A 145 15.18 -11.96 -3.92
N LEU A 146 15.28 -12.16 -2.61
CA LEU A 146 16.28 -11.47 -1.80
C LEU A 146 17.71 -11.88 -2.15
N ARG A 147 17.91 -13.04 -2.81
CA ARG A 147 19.26 -13.44 -3.28
C ARG A 147 19.81 -12.46 -4.32
N SER A 148 18.94 -11.89 -5.18
CA SER A 148 19.33 -10.92 -6.20
C SER A 148 19.48 -9.48 -5.66
N ILE A 149 19.11 -9.24 -4.40
CA ILE A 149 19.28 -7.95 -3.75
C ILE A 149 20.69 -7.84 -3.19
N SER A 150 21.46 -6.90 -3.68
CA SER A 150 22.84 -6.61 -3.24
C SER A 150 22.87 -5.54 -2.16
N ALA A 151 21.97 -4.55 -2.21
CA ALA A 151 21.88 -3.48 -1.24
C ALA A 151 20.47 -3.29 -0.69
N ILE A 152 20.36 -2.94 0.61
CA ILE A 152 19.08 -2.63 1.25
C ILE A 152 19.15 -1.24 1.86
N GLY A 153 18.28 -0.35 1.36
CA GLY A 153 18.11 0.99 1.89
C GLY A 153 16.92 1.07 2.84
N TYR A 154 17.08 1.77 3.94
CA TYR A 154 16.05 1.96 4.96
C TYR A 154 15.76 3.43 5.18
N ASP A 155 14.49 3.79 5.30
CA ASP A 155 14.08 4.98 6.01
C ASP A 155 14.18 4.78 7.53
N MET A 156 14.14 5.86 8.31
CA MET A 156 14.25 5.79 9.77
C MET A 156 12.89 5.89 10.46
N ASP A 157 12.24 7.02 10.30
CA ASP A 157 11.04 7.37 11.06
C ASP A 157 9.84 6.54 10.62
N TYR A 158 9.11 5.92 11.57
CA TYR A 158 8.05 4.93 11.35
C TYR A 158 8.46 3.71 10.49
N THR A 159 9.73 3.55 10.18
CA THR A 159 10.30 2.40 9.46
C THR A 159 11.20 1.57 10.37
N LEU A 160 12.37 2.09 10.73
CA LEU A 160 13.26 1.46 11.73
C LEU A 160 12.86 1.83 13.15
N ILE A 161 12.36 3.03 13.35
CA ILE A 161 11.92 3.51 14.66
C ILE A 161 10.40 3.66 14.63
N HIS A 162 9.72 2.88 15.44
CA HIS A 162 8.30 3.01 15.65
C HIS A 162 8.00 3.94 16.82
N TYR A 163 7.17 4.93 16.53
CA TYR A 163 6.69 5.85 17.56
C TYR A 163 5.32 5.42 18.05
N ASN A 164 5.09 5.58 19.34
CA ASN A 164 3.75 5.51 19.88
C ASN A 164 2.94 6.69 19.32
N VAL A 165 1.97 6.38 18.45
CA VAL A 165 1.18 7.38 17.74
C VAL A 165 0.48 8.33 18.72
N LYS A 166 -0.10 7.80 19.81
CA LYS A 166 -0.79 8.63 20.81
C LYS A 166 0.16 9.60 21.52
N ALA A 167 1.37 9.15 21.84
CA ALA A 167 2.35 10.00 22.50
C ALA A 167 2.95 11.03 21.53
N TRP A 168 3.41 10.57 20.37
CA TRP A 168 4.12 11.42 19.40
C TRP A 168 3.17 12.39 18.69
N GLU A 169 2.10 11.87 18.06
CA GLU A 169 1.12 12.68 17.34
C GLU A 169 0.26 13.52 18.30
N GLY A 170 -0.05 13.00 19.50
CA GLY A 170 -0.73 13.78 20.52
C GLY A 170 0.09 14.99 20.95
N ARG A 171 1.41 14.83 21.12
CA ARG A 171 2.26 15.96 21.48
C ARG A 171 2.43 16.95 20.32
N ALA A 172 2.56 16.47 19.09
CA ALA A 172 2.55 17.32 17.89
C ALA A 172 1.25 18.12 17.77
N TYR A 173 0.12 17.48 18.07
CA TYR A 173 -1.19 18.10 18.13
C TYR A 173 -1.26 19.20 19.21
N ASP A 174 -0.77 18.97 20.43
CA ASP A 174 -0.75 19.97 21.48
C ASP A 174 0.02 21.23 21.05
N TYR A 175 1.21 21.06 20.48
CA TYR A 175 1.98 22.18 19.92
C TYR A 175 1.25 22.88 18.76
N CYS A 176 0.52 22.12 17.93
CA CYS A 176 -0.31 22.68 16.87
C CYS A 176 -1.41 23.57 17.46
N LEU A 177 -2.12 23.11 18.50
CA LEU A 177 -3.15 23.90 19.18
C LEU A 177 -2.59 25.15 19.83
N ASP A 178 -1.43 25.09 20.49
CA ASP A 178 -0.79 26.25 21.09
C ASP A 178 -0.42 27.30 20.04
N ASN A 179 0.08 26.84 18.88
CA ASN A 179 0.35 27.73 17.76
C ASN A 179 -0.93 28.31 17.16
N LEU A 180 -2.01 27.53 17.00
CA LEU A 180 -3.31 28.03 16.55
C LEU A 180 -3.89 29.05 17.53
N ARG A 181 -3.79 28.79 18.84
CA ARG A 181 -4.19 29.74 19.89
C ARG A 181 -3.43 31.06 19.76
N SER A 182 -2.11 31.00 19.54
CA SER A 182 -1.28 32.18 19.35
C SER A 182 -1.66 32.99 18.09
N MET A 183 -2.26 32.33 17.11
CA MET A 183 -2.79 32.97 15.89
C MET A 183 -4.24 33.47 16.04
N GLY A 184 -4.87 33.30 17.22
CA GLY A 184 -6.21 33.78 17.50
C GLY A 184 -7.34 32.78 17.19
N TYR A 185 -7.03 31.51 16.90
CA TYR A 185 -8.06 30.50 16.67
C TYR A 185 -8.61 29.93 17.97
N PRO A 186 -9.94 29.63 18.03
CA PRO A 186 -10.59 29.10 19.23
C PRO A 186 -10.35 27.59 19.35
N VAL A 187 -9.35 27.20 20.11
CA VAL A 187 -8.94 25.80 20.30
C VAL A 187 -9.27 25.24 21.69
N ASP A 188 -9.88 26.03 22.57
CA ASP A 188 -10.16 25.61 23.94
C ASP A 188 -11.14 24.42 23.99
N GLY A 189 -10.81 23.43 24.83
CA GLY A 189 -11.60 22.21 24.98
C GLY A 189 -11.46 21.21 23.83
N LEU A 190 -10.50 21.38 22.92
CA LEU A 190 -10.15 20.37 21.92
C LEU A 190 -9.16 19.38 22.52
N GLU A 191 -9.39 18.10 22.26
CA GLU A 191 -8.56 16.99 22.73
C GLU A 191 -8.15 16.09 21.56
N PHE A 192 -6.97 15.49 21.64
CA PHE A 192 -6.48 14.58 20.61
C PHE A 192 -7.25 13.25 20.62
N ASP A 193 -7.95 12.94 19.54
CA ASP A 193 -8.60 11.66 19.32
C ASP A 193 -7.88 10.90 18.18
N PRO A 194 -6.96 9.97 18.50
CA PRO A 194 -6.23 9.21 17.48
C PRO A 194 -7.12 8.31 16.65
N ASP A 195 -8.28 7.89 17.17
CA ASP A 195 -9.23 7.02 16.46
C ASP A 195 -10.09 7.77 15.44
N LEU A 196 -10.01 9.12 15.41
CA LEU A 196 -10.73 9.94 14.44
C LEU A 196 -10.24 9.71 13.02
N VAL A 197 -8.97 9.38 12.85
CA VAL A 197 -8.27 9.30 11.56
C VAL A 197 -7.49 8.01 11.46
N ILE A 198 -7.53 7.38 10.30
CA ILE A 198 -6.65 6.26 9.94
C ILE A 198 -5.85 6.60 8.68
N ARG A 199 -4.70 5.98 8.50
CA ARG A 199 -3.92 6.10 7.27
C ARG A 199 -4.75 5.62 6.07
N GLY A 200 -4.53 6.25 4.91
CA GLY A 200 -5.23 5.88 3.67
C GLY A 200 -6.54 6.62 3.41
N LEU A 201 -6.95 7.51 4.31
CA LEU A 201 -8.05 8.45 4.06
C LEU A 201 -7.58 9.63 3.20
N VAL A 202 -8.55 10.38 2.68
CA VAL A 202 -8.30 11.56 1.84
C VAL A 202 -9.06 12.76 2.40
N LEU A 203 -8.37 13.88 2.61
CA LEU A 203 -9.00 15.14 2.97
C LEU A 203 -9.54 15.84 1.72
N ASP A 204 -10.80 16.24 1.75
CA ASP A 204 -11.42 17.18 0.80
C ASP A 204 -11.36 18.59 1.38
N LYS A 205 -10.30 19.31 1.02
CA LYS A 205 -10.03 20.66 1.52
C LYS A 205 -11.06 21.70 1.05
N GLU A 206 -11.86 21.40 0.04
CA GLU A 206 -12.92 22.29 -0.45
C GLU A 206 -14.20 22.15 0.37
N ARG A 207 -14.50 20.95 0.86
CA ARG A 207 -15.74 20.64 1.56
C ARG A 207 -15.57 20.44 3.07
N GLY A 208 -14.34 20.50 3.59
CA GLY A 208 -14.06 20.23 5.00
C GLY A 208 -14.37 18.79 5.39
N ASN A 209 -14.19 17.85 4.48
CA ASN A 209 -14.52 16.44 4.68
C ASN A 209 -13.26 15.57 4.73
N LEU A 210 -13.36 14.52 5.52
CA LEU A 210 -12.44 13.39 5.46
C LEU A 210 -13.17 12.23 4.80
N VAL A 211 -12.57 11.59 3.79
CA VAL A 211 -13.24 10.56 2.99
C VAL A 211 -12.43 9.29 2.87
N LYS A 212 -13.13 8.17 2.79
CA LYS A 212 -12.58 6.86 2.47
C LYS A 212 -13.01 6.46 1.07
N ALA A 213 -12.04 6.33 0.17
CA ALA A 213 -12.27 5.96 -1.21
C ALA A 213 -11.91 4.49 -1.46
N ASP A 214 -12.62 3.87 -2.40
CA ASP A 214 -12.27 2.55 -2.92
C ASP A 214 -11.11 2.62 -3.93
N ARG A 215 -10.69 1.47 -4.44
CA ARG A 215 -9.60 1.35 -5.41
C ARG A 215 -9.82 2.13 -6.72
N PHE A 216 -11.06 2.47 -7.03
CA PHE A 216 -11.42 3.23 -8.23
C PHE A 216 -11.49 4.75 -7.96
N GLY A 217 -11.49 5.15 -6.69
CA GLY A 217 -11.61 6.54 -6.26
C GLY A 217 -13.02 6.96 -5.89
N TYR A 218 -14.01 6.04 -5.84
CA TYR A 218 -15.35 6.37 -5.35
C TYR A 218 -15.36 6.48 -3.84
N VAL A 219 -15.98 7.55 -3.33
CA VAL A 219 -16.14 7.78 -1.88
C VAL A 219 -17.18 6.82 -1.33
N LYS A 220 -16.79 6.00 -0.36
CA LYS A 220 -17.63 5.00 0.31
C LYS A 220 -18.09 5.44 1.70
N ARG A 221 -17.23 6.14 2.44
CA ARG A 221 -17.53 6.74 3.74
C ARG A 221 -16.97 8.16 3.76
N ALA A 222 -17.63 9.05 4.48
CA ALA A 222 -17.15 10.42 4.68
C ALA A 222 -17.53 10.93 6.07
N MET A 223 -16.72 11.86 6.56
CA MET A 223 -16.90 12.58 7.80
C MET A 223 -16.81 14.07 7.48
N HIS A 224 -17.72 14.88 8.03
CA HIS A 224 -17.67 16.34 7.98
C HIS A 224 -17.39 16.87 9.39
N GLY A 225 -16.36 17.68 9.54
CA GLY A 225 -15.85 17.95 10.87
C GLY A 225 -15.56 16.63 11.60
N THR A 226 -16.06 16.45 12.81
CA THR A 226 -15.90 15.19 13.58
C THR A 226 -17.10 14.23 13.46
N LYS A 227 -18.08 14.52 12.58
CA LYS A 227 -19.33 13.76 12.45
C LYS A 227 -19.35 12.90 11.18
N MET A 228 -19.61 11.60 11.34
CA MET A 228 -19.80 10.70 10.20
C MET A 228 -21.06 11.10 9.41
N LEU A 229 -20.91 11.13 8.09
CA LEU A 229 -22.03 11.34 7.17
C LEU A 229 -22.76 10.02 6.90
N SER A 230 -24.11 10.11 6.74
CA SER A 230 -24.89 8.95 6.32
C SER A 230 -24.52 8.53 4.90
N THR A 231 -24.73 7.26 4.56
CA THR A 231 -24.51 6.73 3.19
C THR A 231 -25.29 7.53 2.14
N ARG A 232 -26.49 7.97 2.50
CA ARG A 232 -27.32 8.83 1.64
C ARG A 232 -26.65 10.19 1.39
N SER A 233 -26.17 10.85 2.44
CA SER A 233 -25.48 12.14 2.33
C SER A 233 -24.20 12.02 1.51
N VAL A 234 -23.43 10.93 1.70
CA VAL A 234 -22.24 10.64 0.89
C VAL A 234 -22.60 10.52 -0.59
N SER A 235 -23.68 9.81 -0.91
CA SER A 235 -24.14 9.64 -2.29
C SER A 235 -24.65 10.97 -2.89
N GLU A 236 -25.31 11.82 -2.11
CA GLU A 236 -25.78 13.13 -2.54
C GLU A 236 -24.62 14.11 -2.78
N ILE A 237 -23.58 14.10 -1.92
CA ILE A 237 -22.45 15.03 -1.99
C ILE A 237 -21.44 14.61 -3.08
N TYR A 238 -21.09 13.33 -3.13
CA TYR A 238 -20.04 12.83 -4.02
C TYR A 238 -20.56 12.13 -5.27
N GLY A 239 -21.74 11.47 -5.17
CA GLY A 239 -22.39 10.84 -6.31
C GLY A 239 -21.46 9.95 -7.13
N ARG A 240 -21.14 10.40 -8.35
CA ARG A 240 -20.19 9.75 -9.26
C ARG A 240 -18.83 10.43 -9.32
N GLU A 241 -18.58 11.39 -8.46
CA GLU A 241 -17.31 12.10 -8.41
C GLU A 241 -16.21 11.16 -7.91
N LEU A 242 -15.06 11.20 -8.57
CA LEU A 242 -13.89 10.42 -8.20
C LEU A 242 -12.88 11.29 -7.47
N VAL A 243 -12.24 10.72 -6.47
CA VAL A 243 -11.07 11.32 -5.83
C VAL A 243 -9.92 11.35 -6.86
N ASP A 244 -9.46 12.55 -7.22
CA ASP A 244 -8.32 12.76 -8.10
C ASP A 244 -7.16 13.42 -7.33
N LEU A 245 -6.23 12.61 -6.84
CA LEU A 245 -5.08 13.06 -6.06
C LEU A 245 -4.12 13.98 -6.83
N ARG A 246 -4.25 14.09 -8.16
CA ARG A 246 -3.48 15.08 -8.95
C ARG A 246 -3.96 16.52 -8.70
N ASN A 247 -5.20 16.68 -8.24
CA ASN A 247 -5.73 17.96 -7.80
C ASN A 247 -5.39 18.20 -6.32
N GLU A 248 -4.11 18.47 -6.05
CA GLU A 248 -3.58 18.72 -4.70
C GLU A 248 -4.18 19.99 -4.05
N SER A 249 -4.76 20.90 -4.84
CA SER A 249 -5.43 22.08 -4.28
C SER A 249 -6.70 21.71 -3.51
N ARG A 250 -7.32 20.55 -3.81
CA ARG A 250 -8.50 20.03 -3.15
C ARG A 250 -8.23 18.82 -2.28
N TRP A 251 -7.53 17.82 -2.82
CA TRP A 251 -7.36 16.52 -2.18
C TRP A 251 -6.00 16.40 -1.50
N GLU A 252 -5.98 15.88 -0.28
CA GLU A 252 -4.76 15.50 0.44
C GLU A 252 -4.87 14.06 0.90
N PHE A 253 -3.91 13.21 0.50
CA PHE A 253 -3.89 11.80 0.84
C PHE A 253 -3.09 11.57 2.13
N LEU A 254 -3.73 11.02 3.16
CA LEU A 254 -3.10 10.70 4.43
C LEU A 254 -2.33 9.38 4.29
N ASN A 255 -1.09 9.46 3.88
CA ASN A 255 -0.27 8.32 3.46
C ASN A 255 0.82 7.93 4.47
N THR A 256 0.93 8.66 5.57
CA THR A 256 1.84 8.41 6.69
C THR A 256 1.15 8.67 8.02
N LEU A 257 1.66 8.07 9.10
CA LEU A 257 1.17 8.32 10.46
C LEU A 257 1.42 9.76 10.93
N PHE A 258 2.43 10.44 10.39
CA PHE A 258 2.67 11.87 10.67
C PHE A 258 1.55 12.82 10.23
N SER A 259 0.59 12.34 9.46
CA SER A 259 -0.56 13.15 9.03
C SER A 259 -1.74 13.09 10.00
N VAL A 260 -1.66 12.30 11.07
CA VAL A 260 -2.80 12.07 11.99
C VAL A 260 -3.11 13.34 12.79
N SER A 261 -2.11 13.96 13.40
CA SER A 261 -2.29 15.20 14.18
C SER A 261 -2.84 16.35 13.34
N GLU A 262 -2.34 16.52 12.10
CA GLU A 262 -2.83 17.52 11.14
C GLU A 262 -4.30 17.29 10.80
N ALA A 263 -4.66 16.05 10.47
CA ALA A 263 -6.01 15.72 10.08
C ALA A 263 -7.01 15.86 11.24
N VAL A 264 -6.64 15.41 12.45
CA VAL A 264 -7.49 15.57 13.65
C VAL A 264 -7.73 17.05 13.94
N ALA A 265 -6.68 17.87 13.98
CA ALA A 265 -6.81 19.31 14.22
C ALA A 265 -7.66 19.98 13.14
N PHE A 266 -7.44 19.64 11.86
CA PHE A 266 -8.23 20.20 10.76
C PHE A 266 -9.72 19.87 10.90
N MET A 267 -10.08 18.61 11.15
CA MET A 267 -11.48 18.19 11.26
C MET A 267 -12.19 18.87 12.45
N GLN A 268 -11.51 19.03 13.58
CA GLN A 268 -12.05 19.77 14.72
C GLN A 268 -12.19 21.27 14.46
N MET A 269 -11.25 21.85 13.70
CA MET A 269 -11.35 23.26 13.29
C MET A 269 -12.46 23.48 12.26
N VAL A 270 -12.82 22.48 11.44
CA VAL A 270 -14.03 22.52 10.60
C VAL A 270 -15.28 22.66 11.47
N ASP A 271 -15.42 21.89 12.55
CA ASP A 271 -16.55 22.02 13.48
C ASP A 271 -16.62 23.42 14.12
N ARG A 272 -15.46 24.02 14.46
CA ARG A 272 -15.39 25.40 15.00
C ARG A 272 -15.82 26.45 13.97
N PHE A 273 -15.46 26.23 12.72
CA PHE A 273 -15.83 27.10 11.61
C PHE A 273 -17.34 27.07 11.34
N ASP A 274 -17.92 25.87 11.22
CA ASP A 274 -19.35 25.69 10.98
C ASP A 274 -20.20 26.16 12.15
N GLY A 275 -19.67 26.03 13.37
CA GLY A 275 -20.29 26.57 14.58
C GLY A 275 -20.17 28.09 14.72
N GLY A 276 -19.56 28.79 13.76
CA GLY A 276 -19.35 30.24 13.81
C GLY A 276 -18.45 30.74 14.94
N ALA A 277 -17.61 29.85 15.49
CA ALA A 277 -16.74 30.18 16.62
C ALA A 277 -15.47 30.95 16.20
N ILE A 278 -15.11 30.93 14.91
CA ILE A 278 -13.90 31.59 14.41
C ILE A 278 -14.12 33.09 14.27
N PRO A 279 -13.28 33.94 14.89
CA PRO A 279 -13.41 35.39 14.84
C PRO A 279 -13.32 35.95 13.41
N SER A 280 -14.16 36.95 13.10
CA SER A 280 -14.20 37.60 11.79
C SER A 280 -12.92 38.41 11.49
N GLU A 281 -12.17 38.78 12.54
CA GLU A 281 -10.89 39.51 12.40
C GLU A 281 -9.80 38.67 11.71
N LEU A 282 -9.94 37.33 11.69
CA LEU A 282 -9.02 36.45 10.96
C LEU A 282 -9.25 36.46 9.44
N GLY A 283 -10.23 37.25 8.96
CA GLY A 283 -10.56 37.45 7.55
C GLY A 283 -11.58 36.44 7.02
N PRO A 284 -11.96 36.56 5.73
CA PRO A 284 -12.86 35.58 5.11
C PRO A 284 -12.12 34.26 4.95
N LEU A 285 -12.51 33.28 5.76
CA LEU A 285 -11.97 31.93 5.74
C LEU A 285 -12.89 30.98 4.99
N ASP A 286 -12.31 30.01 4.36
CA ASP A 286 -12.92 28.81 3.85
C ASP A 286 -12.20 27.59 4.45
N TYR A 287 -12.68 26.38 4.16
CA TYR A 287 -12.01 25.17 4.65
C TYR A 287 -10.55 25.06 4.19
N LYS A 288 -10.22 25.54 2.99
CA LYS A 288 -8.81 25.61 2.51
C LYS A 288 -7.97 26.58 3.33
N GLY A 289 -8.54 27.69 3.73
CA GLY A 289 -7.91 28.67 4.61
C GLY A 289 -7.60 28.08 5.98
N ILE A 290 -8.55 27.34 6.56
CA ILE A 290 -8.38 26.63 7.83
C ILE A 290 -7.30 25.56 7.70
N TYR A 291 -7.33 24.74 6.63
CA TYR A 291 -6.30 23.71 6.38
C TYR A 291 -4.89 24.34 6.33
N LYS A 292 -4.74 25.48 5.65
CA LYS A 292 -3.48 26.21 5.61
C LYS A 292 -3.03 26.73 6.97
N ALA A 293 -3.98 27.18 7.80
CA ALA A 293 -3.68 27.65 9.16
C ALA A 293 -3.18 26.51 10.05
N VAL A 294 -3.85 25.34 10.01
CA VAL A 294 -3.44 24.13 10.72
C VAL A 294 -2.06 23.66 10.24
N GLY A 295 -1.86 23.55 8.92
CA GLY A 295 -0.57 23.17 8.36
C GLY A 295 0.57 24.13 8.75
N LYS A 296 0.29 25.46 8.82
CA LYS A 296 1.27 26.45 9.30
C LYS A 296 1.59 26.28 10.78
N ALA A 297 0.57 26.01 11.59
CA ALA A 297 0.73 25.82 13.03
C ALA A 297 1.57 24.55 13.34
N LEU A 298 1.26 23.45 12.64
CA LEU A 298 2.01 22.20 12.78
C LEU A 298 3.45 22.33 12.25
N PHE A 299 3.63 23.03 11.12
CA PHE A 299 4.96 23.33 10.60
C PHE A 299 5.84 24.04 11.63
N ARG A 300 5.31 25.04 12.33
CA ARG A 300 6.05 25.71 13.41
C ARG A 300 6.47 24.74 14.52
N ALA A 301 5.57 23.84 14.93
CA ALA A 301 5.87 22.83 15.95
C ALA A 301 7.09 21.97 15.58
N HIS A 302 7.22 21.61 14.31
CA HIS A 302 8.35 20.83 13.82
C HIS A 302 9.64 21.65 13.63
N VAL A 303 9.54 22.87 13.12
CA VAL A 303 10.70 23.71 12.74
C VAL A 303 11.34 24.41 13.93
N GLU A 304 10.52 24.88 14.89
CA GLU A 304 11.05 25.50 16.13
C GLU A 304 11.81 24.48 17.00
N GLY A 305 11.73 23.16 16.66
CA GLY A 305 12.56 22.10 17.23
C GLY A 305 12.16 21.68 18.65
N GLN A 306 11.14 22.28 19.24
CA GLN A 306 10.70 21.98 20.61
C GLN A 306 10.23 20.52 20.72
N LEU A 307 9.42 20.05 19.78
CA LEU A 307 8.94 18.68 19.73
C LEU A 307 10.08 17.67 19.63
N LYS A 308 11.01 17.84 18.68
CA LYS A 308 12.16 16.94 18.51
C LYS A 308 13.09 16.97 19.73
N SER A 309 13.30 18.14 20.33
CA SER A 309 14.11 18.26 21.55
C SER A 309 13.47 17.54 22.73
N GLU A 310 12.15 17.62 22.89
CA GLU A 310 11.42 16.88 23.91
C GLU A 310 11.52 15.36 23.70
N ILE A 311 11.34 14.88 22.47
CA ILE A 311 11.47 13.46 22.12
C ILE A 311 12.88 12.94 22.40
N MET A 312 13.93 13.68 21.99
CA MET A 312 15.31 13.32 22.28
C MET A 312 15.62 13.28 23.78
N SER A 313 14.96 14.12 24.57
CA SER A 313 15.19 14.16 26.04
C SER A 313 14.56 12.99 26.79
N LYS A 314 13.48 12.39 26.25
CA LYS A 314 12.69 11.30 26.85
C LYS A 314 12.22 10.29 25.80
N PRO A 315 13.13 9.68 25.03
CA PRO A 315 12.75 8.82 23.91
C PRO A 315 11.92 7.61 24.35
N GLU A 316 12.09 7.13 25.59
CA GLU A 316 11.31 6.02 26.17
C GLU A 316 9.81 6.28 26.26
N CYS A 317 9.37 7.55 26.26
CA CYS A 317 7.96 7.92 26.27
C CYS A 317 7.33 7.86 24.86
N PHE A 318 8.14 8.00 23.82
CA PHE A 318 7.69 8.18 22.45
C PHE A 318 8.00 6.99 21.54
N VAL A 319 9.08 6.27 21.80
CA VAL A 319 9.59 5.19 20.95
C VAL A 319 9.14 3.83 21.49
N GLU A 320 8.55 3.02 20.62
CA GLU A 320 8.26 1.62 20.91
C GLU A 320 9.56 0.80 20.86
N PRO A 321 9.93 0.05 21.90
CA PRO A 321 11.13 -0.79 21.86
C PRO A 321 10.93 -2.00 20.93
N ASP A 322 11.91 -2.26 20.07
CA ASP A 322 11.95 -3.45 19.20
C ASP A 322 13.33 -4.12 19.28
N PRO A 323 13.54 -5.06 20.22
CA PRO A 323 14.84 -5.71 20.42
C PRO A 323 15.25 -6.64 19.27
N GLU A 324 14.32 -7.06 18.41
CA GLU A 324 14.57 -7.93 17.28
C GLU A 324 15.09 -7.15 16.06
N LEU A 325 14.80 -5.86 15.99
CA LEU A 325 15.14 -5.03 14.83
C LEU A 325 16.66 -4.95 14.57
N PRO A 326 17.53 -4.63 15.55
CA PRO A 326 18.98 -4.60 15.32
C PRO A 326 19.53 -5.94 14.86
N LEU A 327 18.98 -7.05 15.37
CA LEU A 327 19.38 -8.41 15.00
C LEU A 327 18.98 -8.74 13.55
N ALA A 328 17.78 -8.31 13.13
CA ALA A 328 17.34 -8.49 11.75
C ALA A 328 18.23 -7.76 10.73
N LEU A 329 18.73 -6.56 11.10
CA LEU A 329 19.68 -5.84 10.25
C LEU A 329 21.08 -6.48 10.29
N LEU A 330 21.50 -6.98 11.43
CA LEU A 330 22.77 -7.67 11.59
C LEU A 330 22.83 -8.93 10.72
N ASP A 331 21.78 -9.76 10.72
CA ASP A 331 21.68 -10.95 9.86
C ASP A 331 21.83 -10.61 8.37
N GLN A 332 21.23 -9.50 7.94
CA GLN A 332 21.35 -9.04 6.55
C GLN A 332 22.76 -8.56 6.22
N LYS A 333 23.39 -7.84 7.14
CA LYS A 333 24.77 -7.40 6.98
C LYS A 333 25.76 -8.57 6.94
N GLU A 334 25.60 -9.53 7.85
CA GLU A 334 26.42 -10.75 7.89
C GLU A 334 26.22 -11.64 6.65
N ALA A 335 25.02 -11.58 6.05
CA ALA A 335 24.75 -12.21 4.75
C ALA A 335 25.38 -11.47 3.56
N GLY A 336 26.14 -10.40 3.78
CA GLY A 336 26.86 -9.64 2.76
C GLY A 336 26.03 -8.60 2.02
N LYS A 337 24.84 -8.21 2.55
CA LYS A 337 24.05 -7.11 1.99
C LYS A 337 24.69 -5.77 2.36
N GLN A 338 24.75 -4.85 1.40
CA GLN A 338 25.17 -3.46 1.66
C GLN A 338 24.01 -2.69 2.26
N MET A 339 24.20 -2.15 3.46
CA MET A 339 23.14 -1.52 4.24
C MET A 339 23.22 0.00 4.15
N VAL A 340 22.11 0.67 3.82
CA VAL A 340 22.05 2.13 3.67
C VAL A 340 20.92 2.71 4.50
N LEU A 341 21.20 3.73 5.30
CA LEU A 341 20.17 4.54 5.96
C LEU A 341 19.94 5.82 5.14
N ILE A 342 18.68 6.11 4.78
CA ILE A 342 18.31 7.32 4.02
C ILE A 342 17.11 7.97 4.70
N THR A 343 17.36 9.00 5.51
CA THR A 343 16.31 9.68 6.27
C THR A 343 16.20 11.17 5.95
N ASN A 344 14.98 11.71 6.06
CA ASN A 344 14.75 13.16 6.00
C ASN A 344 15.11 13.87 7.31
N SER A 345 15.30 13.14 8.40
CA SER A 345 15.70 13.68 9.69
C SER A 345 17.15 14.19 9.67
N ASP A 346 17.44 15.18 10.51
CA ASP A 346 18.79 15.71 10.68
C ASP A 346 19.69 14.74 11.46
N TYR A 347 21.00 15.03 11.46
CA TYR A 347 21.99 14.16 12.06
C TYR A 347 21.78 13.97 13.58
N HIS A 348 21.57 15.05 14.33
CA HIS A 348 21.47 14.97 15.79
C HIS A 348 20.27 14.15 16.23
N TYR A 349 19.13 14.38 15.60
CA TYR A 349 17.93 13.59 15.86
C TYR A 349 18.13 12.12 15.48
N THR A 350 18.67 11.87 14.29
CA THR A 350 18.96 10.52 13.81
C THR A 350 19.88 9.76 14.75
N ASP A 351 20.99 10.36 15.14
CA ASP A 351 21.97 9.73 16.02
C ASP A 351 21.38 9.43 17.41
N SER A 352 20.62 10.37 17.97
CA SER A 352 19.95 10.18 19.27
C SER A 352 18.95 9.02 19.23
N MET A 353 18.07 9.00 18.22
CA MET A 353 17.03 7.98 18.09
C MET A 353 17.61 6.60 17.79
N MET A 354 18.60 6.53 16.89
CA MET A 354 19.26 5.28 16.55
C MET A 354 20.09 4.72 17.71
N LYS A 355 20.79 5.56 18.48
CA LYS A 355 21.48 5.12 19.70
C LYS A 355 20.51 4.52 20.71
N HIS A 356 19.37 5.19 20.95
CA HIS A 356 18.35 4.69 21.86
C HIS A 356 17.77 3.35 21.43
N SER A 357 17.44 3.22 20.14
CA SER A 357 16.71 2.05 19.63
C SER A 357 17.59 0.84 19.31
N PHE A 358 18.88 1.04 19.03
CA PHE A 358 19.77 0.00 18.53
C PHE A 358 20.86 -0.41 19.51
N ASN A 359 21.65 0.54 20.07
CA ASN A 359 22.91 0.20 20.74
C ASN A 359 22.74 -0.78 21.91
N ARG A 360 21.64 -0.67 22.66
CA ARG A 360 21.37 -1.53 23.83
C ARG A 360 21.04 -2.99 23.47
N PHE A 361 20.76 -3.27 22.19
CA PHE A 361 20.37 -4.60 21.73
C PHE A 361 21.40 -5.24 20.79
N LEU A 362 22.43 -4.49 20.38
CA LEU A 362 23.52 -5.00 19.55
C LEU A 362 24.56 -5.73 20.41
N PRO A 363 25.15 -6.83 19.88
CA PRO A 363 26.19 -7.57 20.58
C PRO A 363 27.56 -6.86 20.49
N ASN A 364 28.50 -7.27 21.36
CA ASN A 364 29.94 -6.95 21.24
C ASN A 364 30.27 -5.44 21.21
N ASP A 365 29.55 -4.62 21.98
CA ASP A 365 29.71 -3.16 22.02
C ASP A 365 29.58 -2.46 20.65
N MET A 366 28.90 -3.10 19.69
CA MET A 366 28.60 -2.50 18.39
C MET A 366 27.68 -1.28 18.55
N GLY A 367 28.01 -0.22 17.81
CA GLY A 367 27.10 0.92 17.64
C GLY A 367 26.17 0.74 16.44
N TRP A 368 25.06 1.45 16.41
CA TRP A 368 24.10 1.41 15.31
C TRP A 368 24.74 1.71 13.93
N ARG A 369 25.77 2.57 13.91
CA ARG A 369 26.49 2.93 12.68
C ARG A 369 27.26 1.77 12.06
N ASP A 370 27.69 0.82 12.88
CA ASP A 370 28.42 -0.36 12.40
C ASP A 370 27.55 -1.27 11.52
N LEU A 371 26.22 -1.13 11.60
CA LEU A 371 25.30 -1.84 10.71
C LEU A 371 25.26 -1.28 9.29
N PHE A 372 25.63 -0.02 9.06
CA PHE A 372 25.41 0.65 7.79
C PHE A 372 26.72 0.94 7.04
N ASP A 373 26.73 0.62 5.75
CA ASP A 373 27.81 0.95 4.82
C ASP A 373 27.75 2.42 4.40
N MET A 374 26.55 3.03 4.49
CA MET A 374 26.32 4.44 4.19
C MET A 374 25.13 4.97 4.99
N VAL A 375 25.29 6.17 5.55
CA VAL A 375 24.23 6.89 6.24
C VAL A 375 24.00 8.23 5.57
N ILE A 376 22.76 8.52 5.17
CA ILE A 376 22.36 9.78 4.55
C ILE A 376 21.25 10.41 5.39
N VAL A 377 21.55 11.54 6.02
CA VAL A 377 20.60 12.36 6.76
C VAL A 377 20.15 13.56 5.94
N SER A 378 19.04 14.21 6.30
CA SER A 378 18.49 15.37 5.56
C SER A 378 18.40 15.10 4.05
N ALA A 379 17.97 13.89 3.67
CA ALA A 379 17.98 13.41 2.29
C ALA A 379 17.06 14.22 1.35
N ARG A 380 16.00 14.86 1.89
CA ARG A 380 14.97 15.61 1.16
C ARG A 380 14.16 14.72 0.21
N LYS A 381 13.76 13.53 0.69
CA LYS A 381 12.80 12.72 -0.05
C LYS A 381 11.47 13.50 -0.21
N PRO A 382 10.79 13.49 -1.35
CA PRO A 382 10.98 12.65 -2.55
C PRO A 382 12.04 13.15 -3.56
N GLU A 383 12.53 14.38 -3.46
CA GLU A 383 13.49 14.97 -4.42
C GLU A 383 14.77 14.15 -4.52
N PHE A 384 15.19 13.49 -3.44
CA PHE A 384 16.32 12.57 -3.39
C PHE A 384 16.29 11.50 -4.48
N PHE A 385 15.10 11.00 -4.84
CA PHE A 385 14.92 9.97 -5.88
C PHE A 385 14.74 10.55 -7.28
N GLN A 386 14.47 11.86 -7.39
CA GLN A 386 14.10 12.51 -8.66
C GLN A 386 15.22 13.35 -9.24
N MET A 387 16.03 13.98 -8.40
CA MET A 387 16.97 15.03 -8.78
C MET A 387 18.37 14.76 -8.24
N ALA A 388 19.38 15.27 -8.92
CA ALA A 388 20.75 15.30 -8.42
C ALA A 388 20.95 16.50 -7.50
N HIS A 389 21.16 16.26 -6.22
CA HIS A 389 21.50 17.25 -5.22
C HIS A 389 22.96 17.11 -4.75
N PRO A 390 23.62 18.21 -4.34
CA PRO A 390 24.94 18.13 -3.75
C PRO A 390 24.92 17.33 -2.45
N MET A 391 25.97 16.59 -2.21
CA MET A 391 26.17 15.79 -0.99
C MET A 391 27.26 16.43 -0.14
N TYR A 392 27.06 16.41 1.16
CA TYR A 392 28.00 16.89 2.15
C TYR A 392 28.36 15.76 3.10
N GLU A 393 29.66 15.58 3.38
CA GLU A 393 30.11 14.66 4.42
C GLU A 393 30.02 15.34 5.78
N VAL A 394 29.40 14.69 6.74
CA VAL A 394 29.39 15.13 8.15
C VAL A 394 30.68 14.66 8.80
N VAL A 395 31.53 15.58 9.22
CA VAL A 395 32.92 15.29 9.63
C VAL A 395 33.14 15.34 11.14
N THR A 396 32.24 15.98 11.88
CA THR A 396 32.35 16.08 13.36
C THR A 396 31.05 15.63 14.01
N GLU A 397 31.11 15.30 15.29
CA GLU A 397 29.95 14.93 16.10
C GLU A 397 28.97 16.09 16.29
N GLU A 398 29.46 17.35 16.20
CA GLU A 398 28.62 18.54 16.24
C GLU A 398 27.89 18.81 14.90
N GLY A 399 28.09 17.95 13.90
CA GLY A 399 27.40 18.04 12.62
C GLY A 399 28.02 19.00 11.60
N LEU A 400 29.30 19.40 11.74
CA LEU A 400 29.99 20.20 10.72
C LEU A 400 30.15 19.41 9.43
N MET A 401 29.92 20.07 8.29
CA MET A 401 29.84 19.44 6.97
C MET A 401 30.86 20.02 6.00
N ARG A 402 31.35 19.17 5.09
CA ARG A 402 32.14 19.60 3.93
C ARG A 402 31.54 19.05 2.63
N PRO A 403 31.67 19.76 1.49
CA PRO A 403 31.25 19.23 0.20
C PRO A 403 31.95 17.89 -0.10
N CYS A 404 31.20 16.93 -0.61
CA CYS A 404 31.70 15.59 -0.89
C CYS A 404 31.33 15.17 -2.31
N PHE A 405 32.32 14.68 -3.08
CA PHE A 405 32.14 14.17 -4.44
C PHE A 405 32.37 12.66 -4.53
N LYS A 406 32.91 12.04 -3.50
CA LYS A 406 33.17 10.60 -3.40
C LYS A 406 32.82 10.11 -2.02
N THR A 407 32.12 9.00 -1.97
CA THR A 407 31.75 8.32 -0.73
C THR A 407 32.85 7.38 -0.25
N ARG A 408 32.81 7.04 1.01
CA ARG A 408 33.62 6.00 1.64
C ARG A 408 32.73 5.03 2.41
N PRO A 409 33.11 3.74 2.56
CA PRO A 409 32.38 2.80 3.40
C PRO A 409 32.23 3.33 4.84
N GLY A 410 31.05 3.13 5.43
CA GLY A 410 30.71 3.64 6.78
C GLY A 410 30.59 5.18 6.87
N GLY A 411 30.57 5.89 5.73
CA GLY A 411 30.48 7.35 5.70
C GLY A 411 29.11 7.87 6.11
N LEU A 412 29.12 9.07 6.71
CA LEU A 412 27.93 9.82 7.10
C LEU A 412 27.80 11.06 6.23
N TYR A 413 26.67 11.21 5.58
CA TYR A 413 26.42 12.26 4.58
C TYR A 413 25.11 12.99 4.87
N SER A 414 25.00 14.22 4.37
CA SER A 414 23.79 15.04 4.36
C SER A 414 23.42 15.40 2.93
N GLY A 415 22.13 15.26 2.57
CA GLY A 415 21.66 15.54 1.21
C GLY A 415 22.04 14.44 0.21
N GLY A 416 22.46 14.82 -1.01
CA GLY A 416 22.80 13.88 -2.07
C GLY A 416 21.60 13.41 -2.89
N SER A 417 21.78 12.33 -3.63
CA SER A 417 20.73 11.72 -4.48
C SER A 417 20.89 10.21 -4.57
N ALA A 418 19.82 9.55 -4.96
CA ALA A 418 19.81 8.10 -5.14
C ALA A 418 20.83 7.61 -6.18
N GLN A 419 21.09 8.38 -7.24
CA GLN A 419 22.10 8.06 -8.24
C GLN A 419 23.53 8.03 -7.64
N MET A 420 23.79 8.87 -6.62
CA MET A 420 25.05 8.83 -5.90
C MET A 420 25.18 7.54 -5.07
N VAL A 421 24.08 7.05 -4.49
CA VAL A 421 24.04 5.76 -3.79
C VAL A 421 24.37 4.61 -4.75
N GLU A 422 23.66 4.52 -5.89
CA GLU A 422 23.91 3.50 -6.92
C GLU A 422 25.38 3.50 -7.38
N SER A 423 25.90 4.69 -7.69
CA SER A 423 27.29 4.85 -8.15
C SER A 423 28.30 4.47 -7.08
N SER A 424 28.02 4.76 -5.81
CA SER A 424 28.92 4.50 -4.68
C SER A 424 28.98 3.04 -4.32
N LEU A 425 27.82 2.38 -4.30
CA LEU A 425 27.71 0.95 -3.97
C LEU A 425 27.96 0.04 -5.19
N LYS A 426 28.02 0.62 -6.39
CA LYS A 426 28.16 -0.09 -7.67
C LYS A 426 27.04 -1.10 -7.92
N VAL A 427 25.83 -0.74 -7.57
CA VAL A 427 24.61 -1.53 -7.74
C VAL A 427 23.63 -0.79 -8.65
N GLN A 428 22.72 -1.50 -9.27
CA GLN A 428 21.73 -0.94 -10.18
C GLN A 428 20.30 -1.18 -9.65
N GLY A 429 19.36 -0.41 -10.12
CA GLY A 429 17.98 -0.30 -9.76
C GLY A 429 17.34 -1.52 -9.07
N ASP A 430 17.19 -2.64 -9.75
CA ASP A 430 16.51 -3.84 -9.24
C ASP A 430 17.34 -4.70 -8.26
N GLU A 431 18.64 -4.39 -8.10
CA GLU A 431 19.49 -4.98 -7.07
C GLU A 431 19.37 -4.27 -5.71
N ILE A 432 18.62 -3.17 -5.64
CA ILE A 432 18.39 -2.41 -4.41
C ILE A 432 16.97 -2.67 -3.94
N LEU A 433 16.80 -3.04 -2.66
CA LEU A 433 15.52 -3.03 -1.96
C LEU A 433 15.45 -1.79 -1.07
N TYR A 434 14.44 -0.94 -1.27
CA TYR A 434 14.20 0.21 -0.41
C TYR A 434 12.98 -0.01 0.49
N VAL A 435 13.18 0.16 1.78
CA VAL A 435 12.19 -0.09 2.84
C VAL A 435 11.79 1.23 3.47
N GLY A 436 10.51 1.56 3.46
CA GLY A 436 9.99 2.80 4.05
C GLY A 436 8.52 2.69 4.42
N ASP A 437 8.02 3.62 5.26
CA ASP A 437 6.62 3.67 5.67
C ASP A 437 5.74 4.50 4.72
N HIS A 438 6.35 5.45 4.02
CA HIS A 438 5.64 6.43 3.23
C HIS A 438 5.42 5.94 1.79
N ILE A 439 4.18 5.55 1.46
CA ILE A 439 3.86 4.96 0.14
C ILE A 439 4.22 5.86 -1.05
N TYR A 440 4.18 7.19 -0.90
CA TYR A 440 4.51 8.12 -1.96
C TYR A 440 6.01 8.45 -1.99
N THR A 441 6.57 9.02 -0.92
CA THR A 441 7.95 9.53 -0.91
C THR A 441 9.01 8.44 -0.97
N ASP A 442 8.76 7.30 -0.34
CA ASP A 442 9.72 6.19 -0.28
C ASP A 442 9.47 5.16 -1.37
N VAL A 443 8.26 4.58 -1.39
CA VAL A 443 7.95 3.40 -2.17
C VAL A 443 7.66 3.74 -3.64
N SER A 444 6.78 4.73 -3.88
CA SER A 444 6.41 5.07 -5.26
C SER A 444 7.56 5.75 -6.01
N GLN A 445 8.25 6.71 -5.37
CA GLN A 445 9.27 7.49 -6.05
C GLN A 445 10.53 6.68 -6.36
N SER A 446 11.00 5.86 -5.43
CA SER A 446 12.14 4.98 -5.65
C SER A 446 11.87 3.96 -6.77
N LYS A 447 10.65 3.42 -6.83
CA LYS A 447 10.26 2.47 -7.87
C LYS A 447 10.10 3.10 -9.25
N VAL A 448 9.41 4.24 -9.33
CA VAL A 448 9.06 4.86 -10.63
C VAL A 448 10.29 5.46 -11.30
N HIS A 449 11.14 6.14 -10.55
CA HIS A 449 12.29 6.87 -11.11
C HIS A 449 13.54 5.99 -11.27
N LEU A 450 13.76 5.03 -10.36
CA LEU A 450 15.02 4.28 -10.27
C LEU A 450 14.86 2.77 -10.47
N ARG A 451 13.63 2.28 -10.54
CA ARG A 451 13.29 0.86 -10.62
C ARG A 451 13.76 0.04 -9.39
N TRP A 452 14.00 0.70 -8.26
CA TRP A 452 14.32 0.00 -7.04
C TRP A 452 13.20 -0.95 -6.65
N ARG A 453 13.55 -2.08 -6.06
CA ARG A 453 12.59 -2.95 -5.40
C ARG A 453 12.15 -2.29 -4.09
N THR A 454 10.92 -2.55 -3.68
CA THR A 454 10.33 -1.75 -2.62
C THR A 454 9.59 -2.59 -1.59
N ALA A 455 9.75 -2.22 -0.32
CA ALA A 455 9.02 -2.78 0.80
C ALA A 455 8.32 -1.66 1.58
N LEU A 456 7.01 -1.81 1.80
CA LEU A 456 6.25 -0.87 2.62
C LEU A 456 6.16 -1.37 4.07
N VAL A 457 6.46 -0.51 5.02
CA VAL A 457 6.20 -0.74 6.44
C VAL A 457 4.87 -0.11 6.83
N CYS A 458 3.97 -0.93 7.36
CA CYS A 458 2.64 -0.53 7.79
C CYS A 458 2.32 -1.15 9.13
N ARG A 459 2.62 -0.42 10.22
CA ARG A 459 2.52 -0.91 11.61
C ARG A 459 1.11 -1.39 11.96
N GLU A 460 0.10 -0.72 11.44
CA GLU A 460 -1.33 -0.99 11.70
C GLU A 460 -1.80 -2.35 11.16
N LEU A 461 -1.01 -3.01 10.33
CA LEU A 461 -1.34 -4.35 9.82
C LEU A 461 -1.49 -5.40 10.91
N GLU A 462 -0.76 -5.29 12.03
CA GLU A 462 -0.86 -6.25 13.13
C GLU A 462 -2.24 -6.18 13.79
N GLU A 463 -2.75 -4.97 13.98
CA GLU A 463 -4.08 -4.73 14.53
C GLU A 463 -5.16 -5.12 13.54
N GLU A 464 -5.00 -4.74 12.26
CA GLU A 464 -5.95 -5.11 11.21
C GLU A 464 -6.04 -6.62 11.02
N TYR A 465 -4.90 -7.33 10.99
CA TYR A 465 -4.86 -8.77 10.85
C TYR A 465 -5.58 -9.46 12.01
N THR A 466 -5.33 -9.00 13.24
CA THR A 466 -6.01 -9.50 14.44
C THR A 466 -7.53 -9.25 14.39
N ALA A 467 -7.93 -8.05 13.95
CA ALA A 467 -9.33 -7.69 13.75
C ALA A 467 -10.02 -8.54 12.66
N LEU A 468 -9.32 -8.84 11.57
CA LEU A 468 -9.83 -9.73 10.49
C LEU A 468 -10.03 -11.17 10.99
N ILE A 469 -9.12 -11.69 11.81
CA ILE A 469 -9.26 -13.03 12.39
C ILE A 469 -10.44 -13.06 13.36
N SER A 470 -10.55 -12.11 14.29
CA SER A 470 -11.62 -12.06 15.29
C SER A 470 -13.01 -11.90 14.66
N SER A 471 -13.12 -11.18 13.55
CA SER A 471 -14.39 -10.96 12.84
C SER A 471 -14.72 -12.04 11.79
N ARG A 472 -13.86 -13.07 11.60
CA ARG A 472 -14.01 -14.07 10.52
C ARG A 472 -15.37 -14.75 10.50
N GLY A 473 -15.91 -15.11 11.66
CA GLY A 473 -17.22 -15.77 11.77
C GLY A 473 -18.37 -14.84 11.37
N GLN A 474 -18.35 -13.60 11.83
CA GLN A 474 -19.35 -12.58 11.47
C GLN A 474 -19.33 -12.26 9.98
N ARG A 475 -18.15 -12.12 9.40
CA ARG A 475 -17.98 -11.88 7.97
C ARG A 475 -18.45 -13.05 7.12
N ALA A 476 -18.20 -14.29 7.54
CA ALA A 476 -18.70 -15.49 6.86
C ALA A 476 -20.25 -15.52 6.87
N ALA A 477 -20.88 -15.22 8.00
CA ALA A 477 -22.34 -15.12 8.10
C ALA A 477 -22.91 -13.98 7.22
N LEU A 478 -22.24 -12.83 7.18
CA LEU A 478 -22.64 -11.72 6.32
C LEU A 478 -22.55 -12.08 4.83
N VAL A 479 -21.47 -12.72 4.41
CA VAL A 479 -21.30 -13.19 3.02
C VAL A 479 -22.39 -14.19 2.65
N GLU A 480 -22.73 -15.11 3.54
CA GLU A 480 -23.81 -16.09 3.32
C GLU A 480 -25.17 -15.40 3.13
N LEU A 481 -25.52 -14.40 3.96
CA LEU A 481 -26.75 -13.63 3.81
C LEU A 481 -26.79 -12.85 2.48
N ILE A 482 -25.67 -12.32 2.04
CA ILE A 482 -25.57 -11.62 0.76
C ILE A 482 -25.75 -12.60 -0.41
N ASN A 483 -25.09 -13.76 -0.37
CA ASN A 483 -25.25 -14.79 -1.40
C ASN A 483 -26.72 -15.26 -1.49
N GLN A 484 -27.38 -15.45 -0.35
CA GLN A 484 -28.81 -15.76 -0.32
C GLN A 484 -29.66 -14.65 -0.93
N LYS A 485 -29.35 -13.39 -0.65
CA LYS A 485 -30.06 -12.25 -1.25
C LYS A 485 -29.85 -12.17 -2.76
N GLU A 486 -28.65 -12.43 -3.26
CA GLU A 486 -28.35 -12.47 -4.70
C GLU A 486 -29.14 -13.58 -5.38
N LEU A 487 -29.16 -14.80 -4.82
CA LEU A 487 -29.93 -15.91 -5.35
C LEU A 487 -31.43 -15.58 -5.44
N VAL A 488 -31.99 -15.00 -4.38
CA VAL A 488 -33.41 -14.56 -4.35
C VAL A 488 -33.65 -13.45 -5.37
N GLY A 489 -32.72 -12.51 -5.51
CA GLY A 489 -32.78 -11.42 -6.49
C GLY A 489 -32.72 -11.93 -7.94
N ASP A 490 -31.88 -12.89 -8.22
CA ASP A 490 -31.78 -13.52 -9.54
C ASP A 490 -33.06 -14.24 -9.92
N LEU A 491 -33.63 -15.01 -8.99
CA LEU A 491 -34.92 -15.66 -9.20
C LEU A 491 -36.05 -14.64 -9.45
N PHE A 492 -36.10 -13.57 -8.64
CA PHE A 492 -37.05 -12.48 -8.87
C PHE A 492 -36.93 -11.87 -10.26
N ASN A 493 -35.71 -11.58 -10.72
CA ASN A 493 -35.45 -11.02 -12.04
C ASN A 493 -35.85 -11.98 -13.17
N GLN A 494 -35.61 -13.28 -13.00
CA GLN A 494 -36.03 -14.30 -13.94
C GLN A 494 -37.57 -14.37 -14.07
N LEU A 495 -38.31 -14.37 -12.95
CA LEU A 495 -39.77 -14.36 -12.96
C LEU A 495 -40.32 -13.07 -13.59
N ARG A 496 -39.73 -11.93 -13.25
CA ARG A 496 -40.09 -10.62 -13.84
C ARG A 496 -39.90 -10.61 -15.36
N LEU A 497 -38.77 -11.17 -15.85
CA LEU A 497 -38.50 -11.26 -17.29
C LEU A 497 -39.48 -12.22 -17.98
N ALA A 498 -39.84 -13.35 -17.33
CA ALA A 498 -40.82 -14.29 -17.85
C ALA A 498 -42.20 -13.62 -18.01
N LEU A 499 -42.67 -12.91 -16.99
CA LEU A 499 -43.94 -12.15 -17.04
C LEU A 499 -43.90 -11.08 -18.16
N GLN A 500 -42.80 -10.32 -18.26
CA GLN A 500 -42.61 -9.32 -19.33
C GLN A 500 -42.62 -9.94 -20.74
N ARG A 501 -42.07 -11.13 -20.90
CA ARG A 501 -42.10 -11.83 -22.21
C ARG A 501 -43.49 -12.30 -22.55
N ARG A 502 -44.24 -12.88 -21.61
CA ARG A 502 -45.62 -13.33 -21.79
C ARG A 502 -46.56 -12.18 -22.17
N THR A 503 -46.47 -11.04 -21.50
CA THR A 503 -47.28 -9.85 -21.84
C THR A 503 -47.01 -9.33 -23.25
N LYS A 504 -45.90 -9.69 -23.87
CA LYS A 504 -45.55 -9.39 -25.27
C LYS A 504 -45.70 -10.57 -26.21
N GLY A 505 -46.39 -11.63 -25.79
CA GLY A 505 -46.63 -12.84 -26.59
C GLY A 505 -45.37 -13.66 -26.91
N ARG A 506 -44.30 -13.51 -26.12
CA ARG A 506 -43.05 -14.27 -26.26
C ARG A 506 -42.98 -15.39 -25.22
N PRO A 507 -42.34 -16.54 -25.53
CA PRO A 507 -42.21 -17.64 -24.56
C PRO A 507 -41.32 -17.24 -23.36
N ALA A 508 -41.71 -17.69 -22.17
CA ALA A 508 -40.87 -17.65 -20.97
C ALA A 508 -39.76 -18.70 -21.13
N GLN A 509 -38.50 -18.29 -21.04
CA GLN A 509 -37.36 -19.21 -21.23
C GLN A 509 -36.83 -19.79 -19.91
N THR A 510 -37.46 -19.57 -18.80
CA THR A 510 -37.01 -20.04 -17.49
C THR A 510 -37.80 -21.27 -17.05
N LEU A 511 -37.11 -22.35 -16.65
CA LEU A 511 -37.71 -23.59 -16.13
C LEU A 511 -38.70 -23.36 -15.01
N ALA A 512 -38.38 -22.46 -14.06
CA ALA A 512 -39.24 -22.13 -12.93
C ALA A 512 -40.55 -21.42 -13.32
N ALA A 513 -40.56 -20.69 -14.43
CA ALA A 513 -41.71 -19.89 -14.87
C ALA A 513 -42.59 -20.61 -15.89
N THR A 514 -42.17 -21.78 -16.44
CA THR A 514 -42.84 -22.45 -17.56
C THR A 514 -44.21 -23.01 -17.16
N ASN A 515 -44.36 -23.42 -15.92
CA ASN A 515 -45.56 -24.10 -15.39
C ASN A 515 -46.48 -23.21 -14.53
N MET A 516 -46.08 -21.95 -14.27
CA MET A 516 -46.84 -20.99 -13.45
C MET A 516 -47.75 -20.14 -14.33
N ASP A 517 -48.94 -19.79 -13.85
CA ASP A 517 -49.74 -18.76 -14.48
C ASP A 517 -49.24 -17.33 -14.11
N ASP A 518 -49.82 -16.27 -14.70
CA ASP A 518 -49.36 -14.90 -14.50
C ASP A 518 -49.68 -14.40 -13.07
N GLN A 519 -50.72 -14.93 -12.44
CA GLN A 519 -51.05 -14.61 -11.07
C GLN A 519 -50.07 -15.26 -10.08
N GLU A 520 -49.75 -16.55 -10.28
CA GLU A 520 -48.77 -17.27 -9.48
C GLU A 520 -47.37 -16.66 -9.60
N LEU A 521 -46.99 -16.20 -10.80
CA LEU A 521 -45.74 -15.47 -11.02
C LEU A 521 -45.71 -14.16 -10.20
N THR A 522 -46.80 -13.40 -10.22
CA THR A 522 -46.92 -12.12 -9.48
C THR A 522 -46.86 -12.34 -7.97
N GLU A 523 -47.56 -13.36 -7.46
CA GLU A 523 -47.55 -13.71 -6.03
C GLU A 523 -46.17 -14.18 -5.58
N SER A 524 -45.50 -15.00 -6.41
CA SER A 524 -44.14 -15.48 -6.13
C SER A 524 -43.14 -14.31 -6.10
N MET A 525 -43.24 -13.37 -7.03
CA MET A 525 -42.41 -12.15 -7.03
C MET A 525 -42.64 -11.31 -5.78
N GLN A 526 -43.86 -11.16 -5.30
CA GLN A 526 -44.16 -10.44 -4.06
C GLN A 526 -43.52 -11.13 -2.83
N LYS A 527 -43.62 -12.47 -2.75
CA LYS A 527 -42.96 -13.25 -1.68
C LYS A 527 -41.45 -13.07 -1.70
N LEU A 528 -40.83 -13.11 -2.88
CA LEU A 528 -39.37 -12.89 -3.02
C LEU A 528 -38.96 -11.47 -2.60
N LEU A 529 -39.73 -10.42 -2.94
CA LEU A 529 -39.49 -9.06 -2.48
C LEU A 529 -39.50 -8.94 -0.94
N ILE A 530 -40.46 -9.60 -0.29
CA ILE A 530 -40.54 -9.62 1.18
C ILE A 530 -39.30 -10.29 1.77
N VAL A 531 -38.84 -11.41 1.18
CA VAL A 531 -37.62 -12.09 1.63
C VAL A 531 -36.40 -11.17 1.43
N MET A 532 -36.26 -10.51 0.27
CA MET A 532 -35.17 -9.56 0.02
C MET A 532 -35.14 -8.44 1.05
N GLN A 533 -36.31 -7.86 1.37
CA GLN A 533 -36.42 -6.80 2.39
C GLN A 533 -36.01 -7.30 3.78
N ARG A 534 -36.41 -8.52 4.16
CA ARG A 534 -35.98 -9.13 5.44
C ARG A 534 -34.47 -9.36 5.49
N LEU A 535 -33.87 -9.77 4.38
CA LEU A 535 -32.40 -9.92 4.26
C LEU A 535 -31.72 -8.56 4.37
N ASP A 536 -32.24 -7.51 3.71
CA ASP A 536 -31.69 -6.15 3.79
C ASP A 536 -31.66 -5.61 5.22
N VAL A 537 -32.74 -5.80 5.98
CA VAL A 537 -32.81 -5.39 7.39
C VAL A 537 -31.74 -6.08 8.25
N LYS A 538 -31.32 -7.31 7.90
CA LYS A 538 -30.27 -8.03 8.62
C LYS A 538 -28.87 -7.66 8.11
N ILE A 539 -28.71 -7.50 6.81
CA ILE A 539 -27.41 -7.23 6.14
C ILE A 539 -26.92 -5.81 6.44
N ALA A 540 -27.82 -4.80 6.41
CA ALA A 540 -27.41 -3.40 6.55
C ALA A 540 -26.61 -3.11 7.84
N PRO A 541 -27.07 -3.47 9.05
CA PRO A 541 -26.29 -3.23 10.27
C PRO A 541 -24.99 -4.03 10.32
N MET A 542 -24.95 -5.25 9.74
CA MET A 542 -23.73 -6.04 9.69
C MET A 542 -22.69 -5.43 8.74
N LEU A 543 -23.13 -4.81 7.63
CA LEU A 543 -22.25 -4.09 6.73
C LEU A 543 -21.70 -2.80 7.36
N GLU A 544 -22.51 -2.10 8.14
CA GLU A 544 -22.10 -0.89 8.87
C GLU A 544 -21.04 -1.23 9.93
N ALA A 545 -21.27 -2.35 10.66
CA ALA A 545 -20.37 -2.84 11.69
C ALA A 545 -19.10 -3.54 11.14
N ASP A 546 -19.02 -3.83 9.82
CA ASP A 546 -17.85 -4.51 9.25
C ASP A 546 -16.58 -3.66 9.43
N GLY A 547 -15.63 -4.20 10.17
CA GLY A 547 -14.36 -3.55 10.48
C GLY A 547 -14.32 -2.73 11.76
N GLU A 548 -15.40 -2.65 12.55
CA GLU A 548 -15.41 -1.94 13.85
C GLU A 548 -14.37 -2.49 14.84
N HIS A 549 -13.99 -3.74 14.71
CA HIS A 549 -12.91 -4.33 15.49
C HIS A 549 -11.54 -3.67 15.23
N PHE A 550 -11.36 -3.04 14.09
CA PHE A 550 -10.16 -2.26 13.76
C PHE A 550 -10.37 -0.77 14.04
N ASN A 551 -11.38 -0.15 13.43
CA ASN A 551 -11.73 1.24 13.70
C ASN A 551 -13.26 1.42 13.59
N LYS A 552 -13.88 1.95 14.64
CA LYS A 552 -15.33 2.11 14.74
C LYS A 552 -15.95 3.03 13.66
N ARG A 553 -15.19 4.03 13.19
CA ARG A 553 -15.65 5.01 12.21
C ARG A 553 -15.37 4.57 10.78
N TRP A 554 -14.18 4.04 10.55
CA TRP A 554 -13.66 3.83 9.21
C TRP A 554 -13.61 2.36 8.78
N GLY A 555 -13.74 1.42 9.71
CA GLY A 555 -13.52 0.00 9.43
C GLY A 555 -12.05 -0.30 9.07
N TYR A 556 -11.80 -1.38 8.35
CA TYR A 556 -10.46 -1.85 8.00
C TYR A 556 -9.67 -0.85 7.15
N LEU A 557 -8.34 -0.81 7.33
CA LEU A 557 -7.40 -0.03 6.52
C LEU A 557 -7.42 -0.45 5.04
N SER A 558 -7.37 -1.76 4.82
CA SER A 558 -7.24 -2.35 3.48
C SER A 558 -8.52 -2.35 2.65
N ARG A 559 -9.67 -2.08 3.26
CA ARG A 559 -10.99 -2.21 2.62
C ARG A 559 -11.81 -0.92 2.71
N ALA A 560 -12.58 -0.66 1.67
CA ALA A 560 -13.53 0.45 1.60
C ALA A 560 -14.99 -0.05 1.49
N GLY A 561 -15.25 -1.24 1.97
CA GLY A 561 -16.49 -2.01 1.96
C GLY A 561 -16.17 -3.48 2.09
N LEU A 562 -17.17 -4.36 2.03
CA LEU A 562 -16.99 -5.79 2.29
C LEU A 562 -15.97 -6.43 1.34
N TRP A 563 -16.04 -6.13 0.04
CA TRP A 563 -15.18 -6.69 -1.00
C TRP A 563 -14.29 -5.67 -1.71
N ASP A 564 -14.62 -4.38 -1.59
CA ASP A 564 -13.86 -3.34 -2.26
C ASP A 564 -12.53 -3.08 -1.53
N LYS A 565 -11.43 -3.14 -2.25
CA LYS A 565 -10.12 -2.70 -1.77
C LYS A 565 -10.12 -1.19 -1.56
N SER A 566 -9.46 -0.71 -0.52
CA SER A 566 -9.29 0.72 -0.30
C SER A 566 -8.34 1.36 -1.33
N HIS A 567 -8.37 2.68 -1.42
CA HIS A 567 -7.42 3.43 -2.25
C HIS A 567 -5.97 3.17 -1.83
N LEU A 568 -5.71 3.07 -0.53
CA LEU A 568 -4.39 2.72 0.00
C LEU A 568 -3.93 1.33 -0.49
N THR A 569 -4.79 0.32 -0.43
CA THR A 569 -4.44 -1.02 -0.92
C THR A 569 -4.07 -1.00 -2.40
N ARG A 570 -4.79 -0.22 -3.22
CA ARG A 570 -4.41 -0.03 -4.62
C ARG A 570 -3.00 0.56 -4.77
N GLN A 571 -2.63 1.52 -3.93
CA GLN A 571 -1.28 2.10 -3.96
C GLN A 571 -0.22 1.08 -3.53
N ILE A 572 -0.51 0.27 -2.50
CA ILE A 572 0.36 -0.82 -2.06
C ILE A 572 0.58 -1.81 -3.20
N GLU A 573 -0.49 -2.32 -3.82
CA GLU A 573 -0.40 -3.28 -4.92
C GLU A 573 0.34 -2.74 -6.15
N LYS A 574 0.24 -1.44 -6.39
CA LYS A 574 0.88 -0.80 -7.54
C LYS A 574 2.37 -0.57 -7.33
N TYR A 575 2.79 -0.20 -6.14
CA TYR A 575 4.13 0.33 -5.91
C TYR A 575 4.99 -0.53 -4.99
N ALA A 576 4.44 -1.20 -3.98
CA ALA A 576 5.22 -2.07 -3.10
C ALA A 576 5.39 -3.46 -3.73
N ASP A 577 6.59 -4.04 -3.67
CA ASP A 577 6.81 -5.44 -4.05
C ASP A 577 6.44 -6.38 -2.89
N ILE A 578 6.77 -5.96 -1.67
CA ILE A 578 6.35 -6.60 -0.43
C ILE A 578 5.87 -5.55 0.56
N TYR A 579 5.10 -5.95 1.55
CA TYR A 579 4.73 -5.10 2.67
C TYR A 579 4.67 -5.91 3.97
N THR A 580 4.93 -5.25 5.08
CA THR A 580 4.99 -5.86 6.41
C THR A 580 4.67 -4.84 7.49
N SER A 581 4.43 -5.30 8.71
CA SER A 581 4.17 -4.40 9.85
C SER A 581 5.42 -3.78 10.44
N ARG A 582 6.57 -4.48 10.39
CA ARG A 582 7.85 -4.06 10.97
C ARG A 582 9.02 -4.60 10.17
N VAL A 583 10.14 -3.89 10.23
CA VAL A 583 11.40 -4.38 9.66
C VAL A 583 11.94 -5.60 10.43
N SER A 584 11.72 -5.67 11.75
CA SER A 584 12.13 -6.82 12.56
C SER A 584 11.53 -8.16 12.10
N ASN A 585 10.44 -8.13 11.34
CA ASN A 585 9.86 -9.36 10.77
C ASN A 585 10.80 -10.07 9.80
N PHE A 586 11.79 -9.38 9.22
CA PHE A 586 12.83 -10.01 8.41
C PHE A 586 13.69 -11.02 9.19
N LEU A 587 13.75 -10.92 10.52
CA LEU A 587 14.44 -11.88 11.38
C LEU A 587 13.88 -13.31 11.25
N HIS A 588 12.61 -13.44 10.89
CA HIS A 588 11.95 -14.73 10.70
C HIS A 588 12.17 -15.33 9.30
N TYR A 589 12.92 -14.64 8.44
CA TYR A 589 13.18 -15.06 7.06
C TYR A 589 14.68 -14.99 6.76
N THR A 590 15.17 -15.98 6.02
CA THR A 590 16.56 -15.93 5.57
C THR A 590 16.79 -14.72 4.65
N PRO A 591 17.96 -14.04 4.73
CA PRO A 591 18.33 -12.94 3.82
C PRO A 591 18.40 -13.33 2.33
N PHE A 592 18.20 -14.61 2.01
CA PHE A 592 18.16 -15.15 0.65
C PHE A 592 16.77 -15.63 0.22
N MET A 593 15.74 -15.30 1.00
CA MET A 593 14.36 -15.76 0.80
C MET A 593 13.81 -15.35 -0.57
N TYR A 594 13.07 -16.27 -1.17
CA TYR A 594 12.27 -16.03 -2.37
C TYR A 594 10.80 -15.81 -1.98
N PHE A 595 10.35 -14.56 -2.07
CA PHE A 595 8.95 -14.20 -1.83
C PHE A 595 8.17 -14.33 -3.13
N ARG A 596 7.23 -15.27 -3.16
CA ARG A 596 6.35 -15.50 -4.29
C ARG A 596 5.03 -14.74 -4.08
N SER A 597 4.59 -14.00 -5.11
CA SER A 597 3.26 -13.39 -5.10
C SER A 597 2.18 -14.49 -5.10
N GLN A 598 1.09 -14.20 -4.41
CA GLN A 598 -0.09 -15.07 -4.48
C GLN A 598 -0.68 -15.03 -5.90
N GLU A 599 -1.33 -16.12 -6.29
CA GLU A 599 -2.07 -16.18 -7.54
C GLU A 599 -3.15 -15.10 -7.56
N GLN A 600 -3.14 -14.28 -8.60
CA GLN A 600 -4.15 -13.25 -8.81
C GLN A 600 -5.23 -13.83 -9.70
N THR A 601 -6.34 -14.22 -9.09
CA THR A 601 -7.50 -14.72 -9.83
C THR A 601 -8.23 -13.59 -10.55
N LEU A 602 -8.58 -13.82 -11.81
CA LEU A 602 -9.50 -12.97 -12.56
C LEU A 602 -10.95 -13.35 -12.24
N ALA A 603 -11.89 -12.44 -12.49
CA ALA A 603 -13.29 -12.68 -12.16
C ALA A 603 -13.87 -13.96 -12.83
N HIS A 604 -13.38 -14.32 -14.01
CA HIS A 604 -13.80 -15.52 -14.73
C HIS A 604 -13.06 -16.80 -14.29
N ASP A 605 -11.94 -16.73 -13.60
CA ASP A 605 -11.19 -17.91 -13.12
C ASP A 605 -11.99 -18.68 -12.06
N SER A 606 -12.78 -17.94 -11.24
CA SER A 606 -13.59 -18.54 -10.18
C SER A 606 -14.63 -19.54 -10.69
N TYR A 607 -15.10 -19.38 -11.92
CA TYR A 607 -16.12 -20.27 -12.50
C TYR A 607 -15.53 -21.59 -12.99
N SER A 608 -14.28 -21.61 -13.43
CA SER A 608 -13.59 -22.82 -13.88
C SER A 608 -13.26 -23.77 -12.73
N TYR A 609 -12.88 -23.23 -11.56
CA TYR A 609 -12.58 -24.04 -10.36
C TYR A 609 -13.82 -24.72 -9.79
N ASN A 610 -14.97 -24.04 -9.77
CA ASN A 610 -16.21 -24.62 -9.25
C ASN A 610 -16.78 -25.72 -10.15
N SER A 611 -16.60 -25.65 -11.48
CA SER A 611 -17.05 -26.69 -12.41
C SER A 611 -16.21 -27.98 -12.34
N ALA A 612 -14.93 -27.87 -12.04
CA ALA A 612 -14.05 -29.05 -11.86
C ALA A 612 -14.34 -29.82 -10.57
N ASN A 613 -14.73 -29.12 -9.47
CA ASN A 613 -15.09 -29.75 -8.21
C ASN A 613 -16.49 -30.41 -8.22
N VAL A 614 -17.40 -29.99 -9.10
CA VAL A 614 -18.74 -30.59 -9.22
C VAL A 614 -18.71 -31.91 -9.99
N ASN A 615 -17.71 -32.11 -10.86
CA ASN A 615 -17.55 -33.34 -11.62
C ASN A 615 -16.65 -34.41 -10.94
N GLY A 616 -16.09 -34.11 -9.76
CA GLY A 616 -15.17 -35.01 -9.02
C GLY A 616 -15.79 -35.82 -7.89
N SER A 617 -17.07 -35.65 -7.58
CA SER A 617 -17.78 -36.49 -6.59
C SER A 617 -18.98 -37.20 -7.22
N ALA A 618 -18.71 -38.29 -7.90
CA ALA A 618 -19.73 -39.30 -8.09
C ALA A 618 -19.94 -40.00 -6.75
N PRO A 619 -21.17 -40.10 -6.22
CA PRO A 619 -21.43 -40.92 -5.04
C PRO A 619 -21.53 -42.37 -5.45
N ASP A 620 -20.48 -43.12 -5.22
CA ASP A 620 -20.62 -44.60 -5.14
C ASP A 620 -21.21 -44.98 -3.79
N ASN A 621 -22.23 -45.84 -3.92
CA ASN A 621 -22.86 -46.66 -2.86
C ASN A 621 -24.04 -46.07 -2.07
N LEU A 622 -25.18 -46.13 -2.73
CA LEU A 622 -26.44 -46.49 -2.08
C LEU A 622 -26.68 -48.01 -2.26
N ASN A 623 -26.22 -48.82 -1.30
CA ASN A 623 -26.77 -50.16 -1.03
C ASN A 623 -26.55 -50.48 0.46
N GLY A 624 -27.59 -50.35 1.24
CA GLY A 624 -27.66 -50.72 2.65
C GLY A 624 -29.06 -50.53 3.15
N SER A 625 -29.85 -51.63 3.05
CA SER A 625 -31.24 -51.77 3.50
C SER A 625 -31.45 -51.44 4.96
N PRO A 626 -32.63 -51.04 5.39
CA PRO A 626 -32.94 -50.78 6.79
C PRO A 626 -33.33 -52.07 7.51
N SER A 627 -32.80 -52.27 8.68
CA SER A 627 -33.39 -53.22 9.66
C SER A 627 -33.31 -52.62 11.06
N LEU A 628 -34.52 -52.41 11.59
CA LEU A 628 -34.95 -52.21 12.98
C LEU A 628 -34.54 -50.90 13.67
#